data_254084c432594a4bd715fc48b9a40249
#
_entry.id   254084c432594a4bd715fc48b9a40249
#
_cell.length_a   1.000
_cell.length_b   1.000
_cell.length_c   1.000
_cell.angle_alpha   90.00
_cell.angle_beta   90.00
_cell.angle_gamma   90.00
#
_symmetry.space_group_name_H-M   'P 1'
#
loop_
_entity.id
_entity.type
_entity.pdbx_description
1 polymer ?
#
loop_
_entity_poly.entity_id
_entity_poly.type
_entity_poly.pdbx_seq_one_letter_code
_entity_poly.pdbx_strand_id
1 'polypeptide(L)'
;EAQQDRFLEGVAKGAILSAALSEPGASLPDRPATTLVGGKLNGTKVVVPYAEQAAWLIVTADTGVVVVSPTADGVRLTKTPASTGGDEFAVTFTDVAAEPDAVLEGASAHRVNQLALAAIGAFAAGAVAGALKLTANYVANREQFGRPLSTFQTVAAQLAEVYIASRTLALASNSVIWRLSAGRDADDDLDVLGYWLTSQAPPVMQTCHHLHGGMGMDITYPMHRYYSTIKDLTRLLGGPSYRLDLVGAQCSSN
;
A
#
# COMPACT_ATOMS: atom_id res chain seq x y z
N GLU A 1 9.59 -21.09 15.23
CA GLU A 1 10.10 -20.44 16.45
C GLU A 1 11.46 -19.80 16.19
N ALA A 2 12.50 -20.52 15.75
CA ALA A 2 13.84 -19.97 15.49
C ALA A 2 13.85 -18.81 14.46
N GLN A 3 13.05 -18.88 13.38
CA GLN A 3 12.91 -17.78 12.41
C GLN A 3 12.23 -16.55 13.03
N GLN A 4 11.24 -16.75 13.90
CA GLN A 4 10.57 -15.65 14.61
C GLN A 4 11.56 -14.95 15.54
N ASP A 5 12.32 -15.70 16.32
CA ASP A 5 13.32 -15.13 17.23
C ASP A 5 14.39 -14.35 16.45
N ARG A 6 14.90 -14.94 15.35
CA ARG A 6 15.92 -14.29 14.51
C ARG A 6 15.44 -12.98 13.86
N PHE A 7 14.25 -12.97 13.26
CA PHE A 7 13.81 -11.86 12.42
C PHE A 7 12.89 -10.86 13.15
N LEU A 8 12.20 -11.28 14.23
CA LEU A 8 11.23 -10.42 14.91
C LEU A 8 11.71 -9.83 16.24
N GLU A 9 12.76 -10.38 16.85
CA GLU A 9 13.27 -9.89 18.16
C GLU A 9 13.57 -8.38 18.13
N GLY A 10 14.17 -7.90 17.05
CA GLY A 10 14.51 -6.48 16.88
C GLY A 10 13.29 -5.58 16.68
N VAL A 11 12.17 -6.09 16.17
CA VAL A 11 10.98 -5.29 15.83
C VAL A 11 10.37 -4.63 17.06
N ALA A 12 10.29 -5.36 18.17
CA ALA A 12 9.81 -4.82 19.44
C ALA A 12 10.71 -3.69 19.99
N LYS A 13 11.93 -3.60 19.51
CA LYS A 13 12.94 -2.57 19.87
C LYS A 13 13.01 -1.45 18.81
N GLY A 14 12.13 -1.45 17.80
CA GLY A 14 12.04 -0.45 16.74
C GLY A 14 12.78 -0.77 15.45
N ALA A 15 13.27 -2.00 15.26
CA ALA A 15 13.84 -2.42 13.97
C ALA A 15 12.77 -2.44 12.88
N ILE A 16 13.10 -1.95 11.70
CA ILE A 16 12.20 -1.92 10.54
C ILE A 16 12.31 -3.23 9.78
N LEU A 17 11.17 -3.86 9.52
CA LEU A 17 11.04 -4.87 8.47
C LEU A 17 10.40 -4.23 7.27
N SER A 18 11.02 -4.36 6.10
CA SER A 18 10.44 -3.89 4.85
C SER A 18 10.07 -5.05 3.93
N ALA A 19 9.10 -4.82 3.06
CA ALA A 19 8.61 -5.83 2.13
C ALA A 19 8.93 -5.43 0.68
N ALA A 20 9.67 -6.29 -0.01
CA ALA A 20 10.09 -6.15 -1.39
C ALA A 20 9.23 -7.09 -2.26
N LEU A 21 8.05 -6.62 -2.67
CA LEU A 21 7.00 -7.45 -3.28
C LEU A 21 6.80 -7.15 -4.77
N SER A 22 6.64 -5.88 -5.13
CA SER A 22 6.36 -5.45 -6.51
C SER A 22 7.60 -5.50 -7.39
N GLU A 23 7.40 -5.76 -8.68
CA GLU A 23 8.44 -5.86 -9.70
C GLU A 23 8.21 -4.84 -10.82
N PRO A 24 9.21 -4.52 -11.65
CA PRO A 24 9.00 -3.66 -12.80
C PRO A 24 7.84 -4.17 -13.69
N GLY A 25 6.80 -3.34 -13.83
CA GLY A 25 5.61 -3.68 -14.61
C GLY A 25 4.58 -4.60 -13.93
N ALA A 26 4.85 -5.10 -12.71
CA ALA A 26 3.94 -5.98 -11.98
C ALA A 26 3.83 -5.60 -10.49
N SER A 27 2.66 -5.13 -10.09
CA SER A 27 2.36 -4.82 -8.70
C SER A 27 1.87 -6.06 -7.97
N LEU A 28 2.56 -6.45 -6.90
CA LEU A 28 2.24 -7.61 -6.06
C LEU A 28 1.98 -8.89 -6.89
N PRO A 29 2.91 -9.34 -7.75
CA PRO A 29 2.68 -10.50 -8.59
C PRO A 29 2.63 -11.79 -7.75
N ASP A 30 1.65 -12.65 -8.02
CA ASP A 30 1.56 -13.99 -7.41
C ASP A 30 2.61 -14.95 -7.96
N ARG A 31 3.11 -14.66 -9.16
CA ARG A 31 4.23 -15.36 -9.80
C ARG A 31 5.35 -14.36 -10.05
N PRO A 32 6.22 -14.13 -9.06
CA PRO A 32 7.34 -13.21 -9.21
C PRO A 32 8.31 -13.68 -10.30
N ALA A 33 8.89 -12.72 -11.02
CA ALA A 33 10.01 -12.97 -11.92
C ALA A 33 11.35 -13.05 -11.17
N THR A 34 11.41 -12.56 -9.93
CA THR A 34 12.54 -12.76 -9.02
C THR A 34 12.69 -14.24 -8.71
N THR A 35 13.87 -14.80 -8.93
CA THR A 35 14.14 -16.24 -8.81
C THR A 35 14.95 -16.56 -7.56
N LEU A 36 14.66 -17.72 -6.96
CA LEU A 36 15.44 -18.33 -5.89
C LEU A 36 15.88 -19.74 -6.32
N VAL A 37 17.06 -19.84 -6.93
CA VAL A 37 17.58 -21.09 -7.49
C VAL A 37 18.92 -21.42 -6.86
N GLY A 38 19.07 -22.66 -6.37
CA GLY A 38 20.31 -23.13 -5.75
C GLY A 38 20.77 -22.29 -4.56
N GLY A 39 19.82 -21.72 -3.80
CA GLY A 39 20.12 -20.84 -2.67
C GLY A 39 20.60 -19.44 -3.07
N LYS A 40 20.41 -19.04 -4.33
CA LYS A 40 20.76 -17.70 -4.83
C LYS A 40 19.54 -16.95 -5.29
N LEU A 41 19.38 -15.74 -4.77
CA LEU A 41 18.30 -14.81 -5.13
C LEU A 41 18.76 -13.87 -6.24
N ASN A 42 17.97 -13.78 -7.31
CA ASN A 42 18.21 -12.89 -8.45
C ASN A 42 16.93 -12.21 -8.88
N GLY A 43 16.99 -10.91 -9.15
CA GLY A 43 15.84 -10.13 -9.62
C GLY A 43 15.87 -8.67 -9.20
N THR A 44 14.76 -7.98 -9.46
CA THR A 44 14.60 -6.57 -9.07
C THR A 44 13.22 -6.34 -8.48
N LYS A 45 13.18 -5.75 -7.31
CA LYS A 45 11.96 -5.28 -6.65
C LYS A 45 11.91 -3.76 -6.67
N VAL A 46 10.71 -3.21 -6.80
CA VAL A 46 10.47 -1.77 -6.86
C VAL A 46 9.49 -1.33 -5.77
N VAL A 47 9.45 -0.03 -5.51
CA VAL A 47 8.53 0.55 -4.51
C VAL A 47 8.75 -0.06 -3.12
N VAL A 48 10.01 -0.33 -2.75
CA VAL A 48 10.37 -0.91 -1.46
C VAL A 48 10.57 0.21 -0.44
N PRO A 49 9.67 0.38 0.54
CA PRO A 49 9.78 1.47 1.49
C PRO A 49 10.89 1.20 2.50
N TYR A 50 11.63 2.23 2.88
CA TYR A 50 12.65 2.20 3.94
C TYR A 50 13.69 1.08 3.82
N ALA A 51 14.02 0.64 2.60
CA ALA A 51 14.92 -0.50 2.40
C ALA A 51 16.32 -0.28 3.01
N GLU A 52 16.82 0.95 2.98
CA GLU A 52 18.14 1.30 3.56
C GLU A 52 18.15 1.27 5.10
N GLN A 53 17.01 1.59 5.73
CA GLN A 53 16.85 1.60 7.18
C GLN A 53 16.35 0.26 7.73
N ALA A 54 15.96 -0.66 6.85
CA ALA A 54 15.43 -1.95 7.25
C ALA A 54 16.53 -2.85 7.85
N ALA A 55 16.20 -3.55 8.93
CA ALA A 55 17.01 -4.65 9.41
C ALA A 55 16.93 -5.85 8.46
N TRP A 56 15.74 -6.08 7.91
CA TRP A 56 15.45 -7.18 7.01
C TRP A 56 14.48 -6.79 5.92
N LEU A 57 14.66 -7.37 4.73
CA LEU A 57 13.74 -7.31 3.59
C LEU A 57 13.03 -8.66 3.43
N ILE A 58 11.72 -8.66 3.45
CA ILE A 58 10.88 -9.81 3.08
C ILE A 58 10.72 -9.78 1.56
N VAL A 59 11.26 -10.75 0.85
CA VAL A 59 11.32 -10.77 -0.62
C VAL A 59 10.51 -11.95 -1.14
N THR A 60 9.52 -11.67 -2.01
CA THR A 60 8.80 -12.72 -2.74
C THR A 60 9.61 -13.18 -3.96
N ALA A 61 9.74 -14.49 -4.15
CA ALA A 61 10.41 -15.12 -5.27
C ALA A 61 9.53 -16.22 -5.90
N ASP A 62 9.95 -16.75 -7.04
CA ASP A 62 9.23 -17.77 -7.82
C ASP A 62 8.91 -19.04 -7.02
N THR A 63 9.78 -19.42 -6.08
CA THR A 63 9.66 -20.65 -5.28
C THR A 63 9.28 -20.42 -3.82
N GLY A 64 9.05 -19.16 -3.39
CA GLY A 64 8.66 -18.86 -2.02
C GLY A 64 8.99 -17.45 -1.56
N VAL A 65 9.24 -17.32 -0.27
CA VAL A 65 9.54 -16.03 0.39
C VAL A 65 10.85 -16.17 1.15
N VAL A 66 11.73 -15.20 0.96
CA VAL A 66 13.05 -15.20 1.62
C VAL A 66 13.28 -13.89 2.38
N VAL A 67 13.95 -13.96 3.51
CA VAL A 67 14.34 -12.79 4.31
C VAL A 67 15.81 -12.50 4.05
N VAL A 68 16.12 -11.27 3.63
CA VAL A 68 17.46 -10.86 3.21
C VAL A 68 17.86 -9.58 3.94
N SER A 69 19.13 -9.47 4.33
CA SER A 69 19.68 -8.19 4.79
C SER A 69 19.82 -7.20 3.62
N PRO A 70 19.43 -5.92 3.77
CA PRO A 70 19.66 -4.90 2.74
C PRO A 70 21.16 -4.65 2.49
N THR A 71 22.03 -5.08 3.40
CA THR A 71 23.48 -4.94 3.30
C THR A 71 24.20 -6.22 2.86
N ALA A 72 23.46 -7.28 2.48
CA ALA A 72 24.04 -8.52 2.01
C ALA A 72 24.78 -8.32 0.68
N ASP A 73 25.84 -9.11 0.47
CA ASP A 73 26.58 -9.09 -0.79
C ASP A 73 25.65 -9.41 -1.96
N GLY A 74 25.73 -8.61 -3.02
CA GLY A 74 24.86 -8.70 -4.20
C GLY A 74 23.54 -7.92 -4.09
N VAL A 75 23.23 -7.30 -2.96
CA VAL A 75 22.09 -6.38 -2.82
C VAL A 75 22.50 -4.96 -3.22
N ARG A 76 21.75 -4.36 -4.13
CA ARG A 76 21.93 -2.94 -4.51
C ARG A 76 20.64 -2.17 -4.32
N LEU A 77 20.73 -1.11 -3.53
CA LEU A 77 19.63 -0.17 -3.28
C LEU A 77 19.77 1.05 -4.20
N THR A 78 18.69 1.42 -4.87
CA THR A 78 18.61 2.65 -5.67
C THR A 78 17.41 3.45 -5.21
N LYS A 79 17.66 4.61 -4.62
CA LYS A 79 16.59 5.49 -4.10
C LYS A 79 15.68 5.96 -5.23
N THR A 80 14.37 5.90 -5.02
CA THR A 80 13.34 6.35 -5.96
C THR A 80 12.46 7.42 -5.32
N PRO A 81 11.88 8.34 -6.11
CA PRO A 81 11.05 9.40 -5.56
C PRO A 81 9.69 8.86 -5.11
N ALA A 82 9.24 9.28 -3.91
CA ALA A 82 7.90 9.07 -3.40
C ALA A 82 7.17 10.42 -3.26
N SER A 83 5.84 10.43 -3.46
CA SER A 83 5.03 11.66 -3.34
C SER A 83 4.96 12.17 -1.91
N THR A 84 5.08 11.27 -0.94
CA THR A 84 5.17 11.58 0.50
C THR A 84 6.50 12.20 0.91
N GLY A 85 7.53 12.13 0.04
CA GLY A 85 8.91 12.46 0.38
C GLY A 85 9.60 11.40 1.26
N GLY A 86 8.95 10.27 1.51
CA GLY A 86 9.52 9.14 2.25
C GLY A 86 10.61 8.41 1.47
N ASP A 87 11.39 7.62 2.18
CA ASP A 87 12.44 6.81 1.58
C ASP A 87 11.87 5.58 0.90
N GLU A 88 12.06 5.49 -0.41
CA GLU A 88 11.62 4.39 -1.24
C GLU A 88 12.75 3.97 -2.18
N PHE A 89 12.83 2.69 -2.50
CA PHE A 89 13.95 2.12 -3.24
C PHE A 89 13.48 1.12 -4.31
N ALA A 90 14.25 1.06 -5.40
CA ALA A 90 14.39 -0.14 -6.19
C ALA A 90 15.53 -0.99 -5.60
N VAL A 91 15.30 -2.28 -5.43
CA VAL A 91 16.26 -3.23 -4.84
C VAL A 91 16.59 -4.29 -5.87
N THR A 92 17.86 -4.36 -6.27
CA THR A 92 18.35 -5.38 -7.20
C THR A 92 19.14 -6.44 -6.43
N PHE A 93 18.83 -7.68 -6.69
CA PHE A 93 19.50 -8.87 -6.15
C PHE A 93 20.30 -9.52 -7.26
N THR A 94 21.60 -9.75 -7.05
CA THR A 94 22.50 -10.43 -7.98
C THR A 94 23.25 -11.49 -7.21
N ASP A 95 22.91 -12.75 -7.43
CA ASP A 95 23.48 -13.93 -6.78
C ASP A 95 23.52 -13.82 -5.24
N VAL A 96 22.54 -13.15 -4.64
CA VAL A 96 22.47 -12.98 -3.18
C VAL A 96 22.26 -14.34 -2.53
N ALA A 97 23.16 -14.71 -1.62
CA ALA A 97 23.06 -15.97 -0.90
C ALA A 97 21.85 -15.97 0.06
N ALA A 98 20.93 -16.89 -0.14
CA ALA A 98 19.81 -17.15 0.76
C ALA A 98 20.16 -18.34 1.65
N GLU A 99 20.38 -18.09 2.93
CA GLU A 99 20.58 -19.16 3.90
C GLU A 99 19.32 -20.02 4.05
N PRO A 100 19.42 -21.33 4.26
CA PRO A 100 18.25 -22.21 4.33
C PRO A 100 17.21 -21.76 5.38
N ASP A 101 17.66 -21.24 6.51
CA ASP A 101 16.81 -20.73 7.58
C ASP A 101 16.23 -19.31 7.32
N ALA A 102 16.69 -18.66 6.25
CA ALA A 102 16.12 -17.39 5.79
C ALA A 102 14.95 -17.59 4.79
N VAL A 103 14.78 -18.79 4.24
CA VAL A 103 13.60 -19.14 3.43
C VAL A 103 12.44 -19.46 4.36
N LEU A 104 11.34 -18.71 4.23
CA LEU A 104 10.18 -18.86 5.11
C LEU A 104 9.38 -20.10 4.71
N GLU A 105 9.40 -21.11 5.55
CA GLU A 105 8.74 -22.39 5.31
C GLU A 105 7.22 -22.21 5.21
N GLY A 106 6.62 -22.76 4.15
CA GLY A 106 5.18 -22.68 3.88
C GLY A 106 4.66 -21.30 3.46
N ALA A 107 5.54 -20.28 3.36
CA ALA A 107 5.14 -18.97 2.86
C ALA A 107 5.14 -18.93 1.33
N SER A 108 4.10 -18.34 0.74
CA SER A 108 3.98 -18.10 -0.70
C SER A 108 3.90 -16.62 -1.01
N ALA A 109 4.31 -16.23 -2.22
CA ALA A 109 4.14 -14.86 -2.72
C ALA A 109 2.66 -14.43 -2.63
N HIS A 110 1.74 -15.28 -3.07
CA HIS A 110 0.31 -15.05 -2.99
C HIS A 110 -0.15 -14.69 -1.56
N ARG A 111 0.23 -15.49 -0.54
CA ARG A 111 -0.18 -15.22 0.84
C ARG A 111 0.39 -13.91 1.39
N VAL A 112 1.64 -13.60 1.08
CA VAL A 112 2.24 -12.33 1.48
C VAL A 112 1.56 -11.15 0.79
N ASN A 113 1.23 -11.28 -0.49
CA ASN A 113 0.51 -10.25 -1.26
C ASN A 113 -0.91 -10.03 -0.72
N GLN A 114 -1.64 -11.09 -0.34
CA GLN A 114 -2.94 -10.96 0.34
C GLN A 114 -2.85 -10.10 1.60
N LEU A 115 -1.87 -10.41 2.47
CA LEU A 115 -1.66 -9.69 3.73
C LEU A 115 -1.23 -8.24 3.48
N ALA A 116 -0.35 -8.02 2.50
CA ALA A 116 0.11 -6.68 2.12
C ALA A 116 -1.05 -5.83 1.59
N LEU A 117 -1.86 -6.38 0.67
CA LEU A 117 -3.00 -5.65 0.10
C LEU A 117 -4.07 -5.35 1.16
N ALA A 118 -4.34 -6.30 2.07
CA ALA A 118 -5.25 -6.07 3.19
C ALA A 118 -4.75 -4.94 4.12
N ALA A 119 -3.46 -4.92 4.44
CA ALA A 119 -2.85 -3.87 5.26
C ALA A 119 -2.87 -2.50 4.57
N ILE A 120 -2.55 -2.47 3.26
CA ILE A 120 -2.62 -1.26 2.43
C ILE A 120 -4.06 -0.73 2.38
N GLY A 121 -5.04 -1.61 2.20
CA GLY A 121 -6.46 -1.25 2.19
C GLY A 121 -6.92 -0.65 3.52
N ALA A 122 -6.54 -1.25 4.64
CA ALA A 122 -6.85 -0.74 5.97
C ALA A 122 -6.22 0.65 6.22
N PHE A 123 -4.96 0.81 5.83
CA PHE A 123 -4.25 2.09 5.94
C PHE A 123 -4.88 3.17 5.07
N ALA A 124 -5.23 2.85 3.82
CA ALA A 124 -5.90 3.77 2.91
C ALA A 124 -7.29 4.18 3.42
N ALA A 125 -8.08 3.22 3.93
CA ALA A 125 -9.40 3.51 4.52
C ALA A 125 -9.27 4.49 5.70
N GLY A 126 -8.27 4.31 6.56
CA GLY A 126 -7.95 5.23 7.66
C GLY A 126 -7.54 6.62 7.15
N ALA A 127 -6.70 6.69 6.12
CA ALA A 127 -6.25 7.95 5.53
C ALA A 127 -7.42 8.73 4.90
N VAL A 128 -8.30 8.05 4.14
CA VAL A 128 -9.50 8.66 3.54
C VAL A 128 -10.47 9.16 4.62
N ALA A 129 -10.70 8.36 5.67
CA ALA A 129 -11.54 8.77 6.80
C ALA A 129 -10.96 9.98 7.55
N GLY A 130 -9.63 10.02 7.73
CA GLY A 130 -8.94 11.17 8.30
C GLY A 130 -9.08 12.44 7.48
N ALA A 131 -8.90 12.34 6.16
CA ALA A 131 -9.10 13.45 5.22
C ALA A 131 -10.54 13.95 5.22
N LEU A 132 -11.53 13.03 5.21
CA LEU A 132 -12.94 13.37 5.32
C LEU A 132 -13.24 14.16 6.60
N LYS A 133 -12.77 13.66 7.75
CA LYS A 133 -12.96 14.32 9.06
C LYS A 133 -12.35 15.72 9.06
N LEU A 134 -11.13 15.87 8.54
CA LEU A 134 -10.44 17.14 8.43
C LEU A 134 -11.23 18.13 7.55
N THR A 135 -11.70 17.65 6.38
CA THR A 135 -12.46 18.47 5.42
C THR A 135 -13.81 18.88 5.97
N ALA A 136 -14.55 17.95 6.58
CA ALA A 136 -15.85 18.24 7.19
C ALA A 136 -15.73 19.32 8.28
N ASN A 137 -14.72 19.20 9.14
CA ASN A 137 -14.47 20.21 10.17
C ASN A 137 -14.07 21.57 9.57
N TYR A 138 -13.24 21.57 8.53
CA TYR A 138 -12.84 22.81 7.87
C TYR A 138 -14.02 23.54 7.25
N VAL A 139 -14.85 22.88 6.43
CA VAL A 139 -15.99 23.52 5.75
C VAL A 139 -17.11 23.95 6.71
N ALA A 140 -17.22 23.28 7.86
CA ALA A 140 -18.18 23.66 8.90
C ALA A 140 -17.80 24.96 9.64
N ASN A 141 -16.48 25.24 9.75
CA ASN A 141 -15.99 26.39 10.52
C ASN A 141 -15.47 27.53 9.62
N ARG A 142 -15.16 27.26 8.35
CA ARG A 142 -14.68 28.29 7.42
C ARG A 142 -15.86 29.06 6.83
N GLU A 143 -15.87 30.36 7.08
CA GLU A 143 -16.89 31.27 6.51
C GLU A 143 -16.37 31.98 5.27
N GLN A 144 -17.20 32.03 4.24
CA GLN A 144 -17.07 32.89 3.05
C GLN A 144 -18.46 33.32 2.59
N PHE A 145 -18.56 34.50 1.99
CA PHE A 145 -19.82 35.07 1.54
C PHE A 145 -20.87 35.19 2.68
N GLY A 146 -20.40 35.45 3.90
CA GLY A 146 -21.24 35.67 5.10
C GLY A 146 -21.84 34.42 5.74
N ARG A 147 -21.37 33.20 5.38
CA ARG A 147 -21.86 31.96 5.97
C ARG A 147 -20.82 30.82 5.87
N PRO A 148 -20.93 29.74 6.70
CA PRO A 148 -20.06 28.57 6.62
C PRO A 148 -20.11 27.92 5.24
N LEU A 149 -18.94 27.39 4.76
CA LEU A 149 -18.85 26.73 3.47
C LEU A 149 -19.78 25.51 3.36
N SER A 150 -19.99 24.79 4.45
CA SER A 150 -20.88 23.62 4.52
C SER A 150 -22.34 23.92 4.16
N THR A 151 -22.76 25.18 4.21
CA THR A 151 -24.14 25.61 3.86
C THR A 151 -24.38 25.75 2.37
N PHE A 152 -23.33 25.68 1.54
CA PHE A 152 -23.46 25.71 0.09
C PHE A 152 -23.75 24.29 -0.43
N GLN A 153 -24.81 24.15 -1.26
CA GLN A 153 -25.27 22.85 -1.76
C GLN A 153 -24.19 22.07 -2.49
N THR A 154 -23.34 22.73 -3.30
CA THR A 154 -22.24 22.09 -4.01
C THR A 154 -21.21 21.52 -3.05
N VAL A 155 -20.85 22.25 -1.98
CA VAL A 155 -19.93 21.78 -0.95
C VAL A 155 -20.51 20.58 -0.21
N ALA A 156 -21.79 20.65 0.16
CA ALA A 156 -22.50 19.56 0.83
C ALA A 156 -22.55 18.30 -0.05
N ALA A 157 -22.85 18.45 -1.36
CA ALA A 157 -22.87 17.34 -2.31
C ALA A 157 -21.48 16.70 -2.46
N GLN A 158 -20.44 17.49 -2.66
CA GLN A 158 -19.06 16.99 -2.74
C GLN A 158 -18.63 16.26 -1.47
N LEU A 159 -18.98 16.79 -0.30
CA LEU A 159 -18.66 16.12 0.97
C LEU A 159 -19.42 14.80 1.15
N ALA A 160 -20.67 14.72 0.66
CA ALA A 160 -21.44 13.48 0.65
C ALA A 160 -20.80 12.40 -0.25
N GLU A 161 -20.29 12.75 -1.42
CA GLU A 161 -19.54 11.84 -2.30
C GLU A 161 -18.28 11.32 -1.60
N VAL A 162 -17.50 12.21 -0.96
CA VAL A 162 -16.32 11.81 -0.16
C VAL A 162 -16.73 10.85 0.96
N TYR A 163 -17.84 11.11 1.65
CA TYR A 163 -18.36 10.25 2.70
C TYR A 163 -18.71 8.84 2.17
N ILE A 164 -19.45 8.77 1.06
CA ILE A 164 -19.85 7.51 0.44
C ILE A 164 -18.61 6.69 0.08
N ALA A 165 -17.65 7.28 -0.62
CA ALA A 165 -16.41 6.58 -1.01
C ALA A 165 -15.59 6.13 0.21
N SER A 166 -15.49 6.96 1.24
CA SER A 166 -14.84 6.60 2.51
C SER A 166 -15.49 5.39 3.19
N ARG A 167 -16.82 5.36 3.24
CA ARG A 167 -17.56 4.24 3.86
C ARG A 167 -17.45 2.97 3.04
N THR A 168 -17.51 3.07 1.71
CA THR A 168 -17.39 1.91 0.82
C THR A 168 -15.98 1.29 0.91
N LEU A 169 -14.93 2.12 0.92
CA LEU A 169 -13.55 1.64 1.07
C LEU A 169 -13.35 0.95 2.44
N ALA A 170 -13.91 1.53 3.51
CA ALA A 170 -13.84 0.92 4.84
C ALA A 170 -14.57 -0.44 4.90
N LEU A 171 -15.73 -0.56 4.26
CA LEU A 171 -16.48 -1.81 4.19
C LEU A 171 -15.73 -2.88 3.40
N ALA A 172 -15.16 -2.54 2.23
CA ALA A 172 -14.35 -3.46 1.44
C ALA A 172 -13.13 -3.95 2.22
N SER A 173 -12.40 -3.03 2.89
CA SER A 173 -11.25 -3.37 3.73
C SER A 173 -11.64 -4.29 4.90
N ASN A 174 -12.74 -4.00 5.59
CA ASN A 174 -13.21 -4.83 6.70
C ASN A 174 -13.67 -6.23 6.24
N SER A 175 -14.29 -6.35 5.06
CA SER A 175 -14.67 -7.65 4.47
C SER A 175 -13.43 -8.51 4.25
N VAL A 176 -12.41 -7.96 3.60
CA VAL A 176 -11.13 -8.65 3.36
C VAL A 176 -10.48 -9.11 4.67
N ILE A 177 -10.34 -8.20 5.64
CA ILE A 177 -9.70 -8.51 6.92
C ILE A 177 -10.47 -9.63 7.65
N TRP A 178 -11.80 -9.55 7.67
CA TRP A 178 -12.64 -10.59 8.28
C TRP A 178 -12.47 -11.94 7.59
N ARG A 179 -12.50 -11.99 6.25
CA ARG A 179 -12.30 -13.24 5.51
C ARG A 179 -10.94 -13.87 5.80
N LEU A 180 -9.87 -13.09 5.71
CA LEU A 180 -8.52 -13.56 5.99
C LEU A 180 -8.35 -14.05 7.43
N SER A 181 -8.94 -13.35 8.41
CA SER A 181 -8.89 -13.75 9.82
C SER A 181 -9.69 -15.02 10.12
N ALA A 182 -10.76 -15.25 9.35
CA ALA A 182 -11.61 -16.45 9.46
C ALA A 182 -11.09 -17.63 8.59
N GLY A 183 -9.92 -17.51 7.96
CA GLY A 183 -9.36 -18.53 7.08
C GLY A 183 -10.20 -18.78 5.83
N ARG A 184 -10.97 -17.79 5.38
CA ARG A 184 -11.79 -17.86 4.17
C ARG A 184 -11.02 -17.34 2.98
N ASP A 185 -11.42 -17.79 1.79
CA ASP A 185 -10.97 -17.20 0.53
C ASP A 185 -11.36 -15.71 0.47
N ALA A 186 -10.43 -14.87 0.05
CA ALA A 186 -10.58 -13.42 -0.01
C ALA A 186 -10.07 -12.82 -1.33
N ASP A 187 -9.72 -13.62 -2.32
CA ASP A 187 -9.04 -13.14 -3.53
C ASP A 187 -9.92 -12.17 -4.32
N ASP A 188 -11.19 -12.51 -4.55
CA ASP A 188 -12.14 -11.61 -5.22
C ASP A 188 -12.33 -10.29 -4.44
N ASP A 189 -12.49 -10.39 -3.12
CA ASP A 189 -12.65 -9.20 -2.26
C ASP A 189 -11.37 -8.33 -2.25
N LEU A 190 -10.19 -8.93 -2.31
CA LEU A 190 -8.90 -8.24 -2.39
C LEU A 190 -8.76 -7.46 -3.71
N ASP A 191 -9.14 -8.08 -4.83
CA ASP A 191 -9.09 -7.40 -6.13
C ASP A 191 -10.11 -6.26 -6.21
N VAL A 192 -11.32 -6.46 -5.71
CA VAL A 192 -12.32 -5.39 -5.57
C VAL A 192 -11.79 -4.26 -4.67
N LEU A 193 -11.18 -4.58 -3.52
CA LEU A 193 -10.56 -3.60 -2.64
C LEU A 193 -9.46 -2.81 -3.35
N GLY A 194 -8.55 -3.51 -4.04
CA GLY A 194 -7.45 -2.89 -4.78
C GLY A 194 -7.93 -1.96 -5.90
N TYR A 195 -8.93 -2.39 -6.68
CA TYR A 195 -9.57 -1.55 -7.69
C TYR A 195 -10.27 -0.35 -7.07
N TRP A 196 -11.07 -0.55 -6.02
CA TRP A 196 -11.81 0.52 -5.36
C TRP A 196 -10.89 1.58 -4.77
N LEU A 197 -9.82 1.15 -4.10
CA LEU A 197 -8.80 2.05 -3.58
C LEU A 197 -8.18 2.90 -4.70
N THR A 198 -7.71 2.26 -5.76
CA THR A 198 -6.96 2.95 -6.82
C THR A 198 -7.86 3.83 -7.69
N SER A 199 -9.15 3.49 -7.85
CA SER A 199 -10.09 4.24 -8.68
C SER A 199 -10.82 5.36 -7.92
N GLN A 200 -11.16 5.17 -6.64
CA GLN A 200 -12.00 6.10 -5.89
C GLN A 200 -11.23 6.99 -4.92
N ALA A 201 -10.17 6.49 -4.27
CA ALA A 201 -9.48 7.30 -3.28
C ALA A 201 -8.76 8.53 -3.87
N PRO A 202 -8.09 8.50 -5.04
CA PRO A 202 -7.47 9.69 -5.61
C PRO A 202 -8.44 10.82 -5.92
N PRO A 203 -9.59 10.63 -6.62
CA PRO A 203 -10.59 11.68 -6.84
C PRO A 203 -11.12 12.27 -5.53
N VAL A 204 -11.36 11.42 -4.53
CA VAL A 204 -11.80 11.85 -3.20
C VAL A 204 -10.77 12.75 -2.54
N MET A 205 -9.49 12.43 -2.64
CA MET A 205 -8.43 13.30 -2.13
C MET A 205 -8.37 14.64 -2.88
N GLN A 206 -8.59 14.65 -4.21
CA GLN A 206 -8.69 15.88 -4.98
C GLN A 206 -9.85 16.75 -4.51
N THR A 207 -11.02 16.15 -4.27
CA THR A 207 -12.19 16.85 -3.73
C THR A 207 -11.92 17.44 -2.35
N CYS A 208 -11.34 16.66 -1.43
CA CYS A 208 -10.94 17.16 -0.11
C CYS A 208 -9.98 18.35 -0.23
N HIS A 209 -8.96 18.22 -1.08
CA HIS A 209 -7.97 19.27 -1.32
C HIS A 209 -8.62 20.54 -1.89
N HIS A 210 -9.49 20.37 -2.89
CA HIS A 210 -10.27 21.48 -3.49
C HIS A 210 -11.11 22.23 -2.46
N LEU A 211 -11.81 21.52 -1.58
CA LEU A 211 -12.66 22.12 -0.56
C LEU A 211 -11.88 22.94 0.49
N HIS A 212 -10.59 22.68 0.64
CA HIS A 212 -9.70 23.50 1.49
C HIS A 212 -9.18 24.75 0.77
N GLY A 213 -9.28 24.82 -0.56
CA GLY A 213 -8.73 25.92 -1.35
C GLY A 213 -7.23 26.14 -1.10
N GLY A 214 -6.80 27.38 -0.93
CA GLY A 214 -5.39 27.71 -0.68
C GLY A 214 -4.78 27.05 0.56
N MET A 215 -5.58 26.79 1.59
CA MET A 215 -5.12 26.07 2.80
C MET A 215 -4.69 24.64 2.50
N GLY A 216 -5.28 23.98 1.52
CA GLY A 216 -4.88 22.64 1.10
C GLY A 216 -3.45 22.59 0.54
N MET A 217 -2.94 23.71 0.02
CA MET A 217 -1.58 23.83 -0.54
C MET A 217 -0.53 24.20 0.50
N ASP A 218 -0.92 24.57 1.72
CA ASP A 218 0.01 24.92 2.78
C ASP A 218 0.73 23.69 3.31
N ILE A 219 2.07 23.70 3.27
CA ILE A 219 2.91 22.59 3.72
C ILE A 219 2.80 22.32 5.23
N THR A 220 2.37 23.31 6.00
CA THR A 220 2.15 23.16 7.44
C THR A 220 0.78 22.57 7.78
N TYR A 221 -0.16 22.57 6.81
CA TYR A 221 -1.49 22.01 6.95
C TYR A 221 -1.52 20.53 6.50
N PRO A 222 -2.12 19.60 7.26
CA PRO A 222 -1.91 18.17 7.06
C PRO A 222 -2.59 17.58 5.81
N MET A 223 -3.41 18.33 5.05
CA MET A 223 -4.15 17.81 3.90
C MET A 223 -3.24 17.20 2.82
N HIS A 224 -2.10 17.84 2.52
CA HIS A 224 -1.14 17.34 1.55
C HIS A 224 -0.59 15.95 1.90
N ARG A 225 -0.49 15.60 3.19
CA ARG A 225 0.00 14.29 3.65
C ARG A 225 -0.97 13.16 3.27
N TYR A 226 -2.27 13.38 3.46
CA TYR A 226 -3.30 12.42 3.04
C TYR A 226 -3.28 12.22 1.52
N TYR A 227 -3.20 13.33 0.77
CA TYR A 227 -3.15 13.30 -0.69
C TYR A 227 -1.93 12.52 -1.21
N SER A 228 -0.73 12.85 -0.74
CA SER A 228 0.54 12.20 -1.13
C SER A 228 0.52 10.72 -0.79
N THR A 229 0.02 10.36 0.41
CA THR A 229 -0.11 8.97 0.84
C THR A 229 -0.98 8.16 -0.11
N ILE A 230 -2.19 8.63 -0.42
CA ILE A 230 -3.09 7.90 -1.33
C ILE A 230 -2.49 7.79 -2.73
N LYS A 231 -1.78 8.82 -3.21
CA LYS A 231 -1.07 8.78 -4.49
C LYS A 231 0.01 7.70 -4.53
N ASP A 232 0.83 7.59 -3.47
CA ASP A 232 1.86 6.56 -3.39
C ASP A 232 1.26 5.16 -3.26
N LEU A 233 0.19 4.97 -2.48
CA LEU A 233 -0.51 3.68 -2.39
C LEU A 233 -1.14 3.27 -3.73
N THR A 234 -1.73 4.23 -4.46
CA THR A 234 -2.27 3.97 -5.80
C THR A 234 -1.18 3.49 -6.77
N ARG A 235 -0.01 4.13 -6.73
CA ARG A 235 1.15 3.74 -7.53
C ARG A 235 1.70 2.36 -7.10
N LEU A 236 1.81 2.11 -5.81
CA LEU A 236 2.24 0.81 -5.26
C LEU A 236 1.35 -0.33 -5.76
N LEU A 237 0.04 -0.08 -5.91
CA LEU A 237 -0.92 -1.07 -6.40
C LEU A 237 -1.05 -1.13 -7.93
N GLY A 238 -0.22 -0.41 -8.69
CA GLY A 238 -0.22 -0.44 -10.15
C GLY A 238 -1.27 0.46 -10.83
N GLY A 239 -2.09 1.16 -10.04
CA GLY A 239 -3.14 2.05 -10.55
C GLY A 239 -4.45 1.35 -10.94
N PRO A 240 -5.49 2.14 -11.31
CA PRO A 240 -6.83 1.61 -11.52
C PRO A 240 -6.96 0.67 -12.72
N SER A 241 -6.27 0.96 -13.84
CA SER A 241 -6.32 0.10 -15.02
C SER A 241 -5.73 -1.28 -14.75
N TYR A 242 -4.55 -1.33 -14.10
CA TYR A 242 -3.91 -2.59 -13.72
C TYR A 242 -4.82 -3.44 -12.82
N ARG A 243 -5.47 -2.81 -11.82
CA ARG A 243 -6.39 -3.51 -10.92
C ARG A 243 -7.68 -3.95 -11.61
N LEU A 244 -8.18 -3.17 -12.55
CA LEU A 244 -9.35 -3.55 -13.34
C LEU A 244 -9.05 -4.75 -14.24
N ASP A 245 -7.86 -4.83 -14.83
CA ASP A 245 -7.43 -5.96 -15.63
C ASP A 245 -7.39 -7.26 -14.81
N LEU A 246 -6.95 -7.21 -13.54
CA LEU A 246 -6.97 -8.37 -12.63
C LEU A 246 -8.40 -8.84 -12.36
N VAL A 247 -9.31 -7.91 -12.01
CA VAL A 247 -10.75 -8.21 -11.83
C VAL A 247 -11.36 -8.83 -13.09
N GLY A 248 -11.02 -8.27 -14.26
CA GLY A 248 -11.50 -8.77 -15.55
C GLY A 248 -11.01 -10.18 -15.88
N ALA A 249 -9.76 -10.49 -15.53
CA ALA A 249 -9.18 -11.82 -15.76
C ALA A 249 -9.90 -12.91 -14.96
N GLN A 250 -10.32 -12.63 -13.73
CA GLN A 250 -11.12 -13.56 -12.91
C GLN A 250 -12.49 -13.83 -13.50
N CYS A 251 -13.20 -12.77 -13.95
CA CYS A 251 -14.51 -12.91 -14.58
C CYS A 251 -14.47 -13.75 -15.87
N SER A 252 -13.33 -13.83 -16.54
CA SER A 252 -13.15 -14.59 -17.78
C SER A 252 -12.76 -16.05 -17.55
N SER A 253 -12.39 -16.41 -16.31
CA SER A 253 -11.94 -17.75 -15.92
C SER A 253 -13.05 -18.62 -15.32
N ASN A 254 -14.23 -18.04 -15.09
CA ASN A 254 -15.48 -18.68 -14.64
C ASN A 254 -16.46 -18.86 -15.80
#